data_19cd72636bc8d38621335debe5d0ec98
#
_entry.id   19cd72636bc8d38621335debe5d0ec98
#
_cell.length_a   1.000
_cell.length_b   1.000
_cell.length_c   1.000
_cell.angle_alpha   90.00
_cell.angle_beta   90.00
_cell.angle_gamma   90.00
#
_symmetry.space_group_name_H-M   'P 1'
#
loop_
_entity.id
_entity.type
_entity.pdbx_description
1 polymer ?
#
loop_
_entity_poly.entity_id
_entity_poly.type
_entity_poly.pdbx_seq_one_letter_code
_entity_poly.pdbx_strand_id
1 'polypeptide(L)'
;MTNIKIPTSKPYQDFIIEKLKNSEHAAGFLTAILEEENPEPELLKNAIAKVIEAKYQNQDLSNEAKLCYEKLNHLLTESGCAEIYGFIELLNSLGFEISIHVKEYITEIDE
;
A
#
# COMPACT_ATOMS: atom_id res chain seq x y z
N MET A 1 29.08 -0.54 -8.15
CA MET A 1 28.52 -0.56 -8.04
C MET A 1 27.73 -0.80 -7.80
N THR A 2 27.52 -0.88 -7.65
CA THR A 2 26.82 -1.17 -7.39
C THR A 2 25.89 -1.29 -7.37
N ASN A 3 25.61 -1.40 -7.50
CA ASN A 3 24.58 -1.45 -7.48
C ASN A 3 23.75 -2.28 -7.24
N ILE A 4 23.37 -2.34 -6.96
CA ILE A 4 22.73 -3.19 -6.44
C ILE A 4 21.41 -3.06 -6.32
N LYS A 5 20.77 -2.93 -6.94
CA LYS A 5 19.56 -2.73 -6.95
C LYS A 5 18.92 -3.85 -7.24
N ILE A 6 18.80 -4.69 -7.05
CA ILE A 6 18.22 -5.72 -7.23
C ILE A 6 16.85 -5.82 -7.15
N PRO A 7 16.22 -5.32 -6.32
CA PRO A 7 14.82 -5.54 -6.07
C PRO A 7 13.89 -5.38 -7.24
N THR A 8 14.41 -4.95 -8.35
CA THR A 8 13.54 -4.78 -9.51
C THR A 8 13.44 -6.02 -10.35
N SER A 9 14.13 -7.10 -9.98
CA SER A 9 14.06 -8.31 -10.78
C SER A 9 12.65 -8.90 -10.72
N LYS A 10 12.25 -9.55 -11.79
CA LYS A 10 10.94 -10.13 -11.85
C LYS A 10 10.72 -11.21 -10.78
N PRO A 11 11.68 -12.10 -10.53
CA PRO A 11 11.47 -13.09 -9.45
C PRO A 11 11.26 -12.43 -8.09
N TYR A 12 11.95 -11.34 -7.83
CA TYR A 12 11.79 -10.63 -6.56
C TYR A 12 10.41 -10.00 -6.49
N GLN A 13 9.95 -9.37 -7.57
CA GLN A 13 8.62 -8.77 -7.61
C GLN A 13 7.55 -9.83 -7.42
N ASP A 14 7.70 -10.99 -8.07
CA ASP A 14 6.74 -12.06 -7.93
C ASP A 14 6.69 -12.57 -6.50
N PHE A 15 7.84 -12.65 -5.84
CA PHE A 15 7.91 -13.09 -4.45
C PHE A 15 7.13 -12.12 -3.54
N ILE A 16 7.32 -10.83 -3.73
CA ILE A 16 6.64 -9.83 -2.92
C ILE A 16 5.14 -9.91 -3.15
N ILE A 17 4.71 -9.99 -4.40
CA ILE A 17 3.29 -10.04 -4.72
C ILE A 17 2.66 -11.29 -4.12
N GLU A 18 3.38 -12.41 -4.17
CA GLU A 18 2.85 -13.64 -3.60
C GLU A 18 2.61 -13.49 -2.10
N LYS A 19 3.53 -12.83 -1.41
CA LYS A 19 3.37 -12.59 0.01
C LYS A 19 2.20 -11.67 0.29
N LEU A 20 1.98 -10.69 -0.56
CA LEU A 20 0.91 -9.72 -0.35
C LEU A 20 -0.48 -10.27 -0.61
N LYS A 21 -0.57 -11.49 -1.13
CA LYS A 21 -1.87 -12.13 -1.27
C LYS A 21 -2.47 -12.45 0.10
N ASN A 22 -1.63 -12.51 1.13
CA ASN A 22 -2.11 -12.65 2.50
C ASN A 22 -2.48 -11.25 3.00
N SER A 23 -3.73 -11.05 3.41
CA SER A 23 -4.22 -9.74 3.79
C SER A 23 -3.49 -9.14 4.99
N GLU A 24 -3.10 -9.99 5.95
CA GLU A 24 -2.36 -9.48 7.11
C GLU A 24 -0.98 -8.97 6.69
N HIS A 25 -0.33 -9.68 5.78
CA HIS A 25 0.96 -9.22 5.27
C HIS A 25 0.80 -7.92 4.50
N ALA A 26 -0.27 -7.81 3.71
CA ALA A 26 -0.50 -6.59 2.94
C ALA A 26 -0.72 -5.40 3.86
N ALA A 27 -1.51 -5.60 4.94
CA ALA A 27 -1.78 -4.52 5.88
C ALA A 27 -0.49 -4.07 6.58
N GLY A 28 0.34 -5.04 6.99
CA GLY A 28 1.62 -4.71 7.62
C GLY A 28 2.57 -4.02 6.66
N PHE A 29 2.58 -4.47 5.41
CA PHE A 29 3.43 -3.87 4.39
C PHE A 29 3.05 -2.40 4.18
N LEU A 30 1.76 -2.11 4.03
CA LEU A 30 1.32 -0.74 3.83
C LEU A 30 1.58 0.11 5.06
N THR A 31 1.40 -0.44 6.25
CA THR A 31 1.68 0.29 7.48
C THR A 31 3.16 0.68 7.54
N ALA A 32 4.05 -0.25 7.20
CA ALA A 32 5.47 0.03 7.23
C ALA A 32 5.84 1.13 6.23
N ILE A 33 5.22 1.10 5.05
CA ILE A 33 5.47 2.12 4.04
C ILE A 33 5.04 3.50 4.56
N LEU A 34 3.90 3.55 5.24
CA LEU A 34 3.39 4.83 5.74
C LEU A 34 4.19 5.36 6.93
N GLU A 35 4.98 4.49 7.58
CA GLU A 35 5.81 4.90 8.70
C GLU A 35 7.19 5.38 8.27
N GLU A 36 7.50 5.30 7.00
CA GLU A 36 8.82 5.68 6.51
C GLU A 36 9.08 7.16 6.78
N GLU A 37 10.23 7.48 7.35
CA GLU A 37 10.52 8.85 7.73
C GLU A 37 10.89 9.75 6.56
N ASN A 38 11.58 9.21 5.59
CA ASN A 38 11.99 10.00 4.44
C ASN A 38 11.54 9.30 3.17
N PRO A 39 10.24 9.29 2.93
CA PRO A 39 9.71 8.51 1.81
C PRO A 39 10.03 9.16 0.48
N GLU A 40 10.37 8.32 -0.48
CA GLU A 40 10.51 8.79 -1.84
C GLU A 40 9.13 8.92 -2.45
N PRO A 41 8.95 9.85 -3.40
CA PRO A 41 7.63 10.08 -3.96
C PRO A 41 6.95 8.84 -4.53
N GLU A 42 7.74 7.92 -5.08
CA GLU A 42 7.15 6.73 -5.70
C GLU A 42 6.92 5.58 -4.73
N LEU A 43 7.39 5.70 -3.50
CA LEU A 43 7.35 4.58 -2.58
C LEU A 43 5.94 4.10 -2.32
N LEU A 44 5.06 4.99 -1.91
CA LEU A 44 3.69 4.63 -1.60
C LEU A 44 2.94 4.18 -2.84
N LYS A 45 3.15 4.88 -3.95
CA LYS A 45 2.46 4.55 -5.19
C LYS A 45 2.82 3.13 -5.63
N ASN A 46 4.10 2.78 -5.57
CA ASN A 46 4.54 1.44 -5.96
C ASN A 46 4.03 0.38 -4.99
N ALA A 47 3.97 0.70 -3.71
CA ALA A 47 3.47 -0.24 -2.72
C ALA A 47 1.99 -0.54 -2.96
N ILE A 48 1.21 0.50 -3.23
CA ILE A 48 -0.21 0.31 -3.52
C ILE A 48 -0.39 -0.55 -4.77
N ALA A 49 0.42 -0.28 -5.80
CA ALA A 49 0.31 -1.05 -7.04
C ALA A 49 0.57 -2.53 -6.79
N LYS A 50 1.52 -2.86 -5.92
CA LYS A 50 1.81 -4.26 -5.63
C LYS A 50 0.66 -4.92 -4.89
N VAL A 51 0.04 -4.20 -3.96
CA VAL A 51 -1.10 -4.76 -3.24
C VAL A 51 -2.28 -4.99 -4.21
N ILE A 52 -2.50 -4.06 -5.12
CA ILE A 52 -3.57 -4.21 -6.11
C ILE A 52 -3.28 -5.42 -7.00
N GLU A 53 -2.03 -5.58 -7.42
CA GLU A 53 -1.67 -6.73 -8.25
C GLU A 53 -1.91 -8.04 -7.51
N ALA A 54 -1.56 -8.08 -6.21
CA ALA A 54 -1.77 -9.27 -5.43
C ALA A 54 -3.26 -9.61 -5.30
N LYS A 55 -4.09 -8.59 -5.09
CA LYS A 55 -5.53 -8.80 -5.02
C LYS A 55 -6.07 -9.29 -6.35
N TYR A 56 -5.56 -8.73 -7.43
CA TYR A 56 -6.01 -9.13 -8.76
C TYR A 56 -5.65 -10.60 -9.02
N GLN A 57 -4.41 -10.99 -8.72
CA GLN A 57 -3.98 -12.37 -8.94
C GLN A 57 -4.74 -13.35 -8.06
N ASN A 58 -5.19 -12.88 -6.90
CA ASN A 58 -5.92 -13.73 -5.99
C ASN A 58 -7.43 -13.71 -6.28
N GLN A 59 -7.82 -13.06 -7.36
CA GLN A 59 -9.21 -12.93 -7.78
C GLN A 59 -10.07 -12.30 -6.69
N ASP A 60 -9.49 -11.33 -6.00
CA ASP A 60 -10.11 -10.70 -4.86
C ASP A 60 -10.21 -9.19 -5.04
N LEU A 61 -10.12 -8.70 -6.26
CA LEU A 61 -10.17 -7.27 -6.55
C LEU A 61 -11.52 -6.94 -7.15
N SER A 62 -12.35 -6.22 -6.39
CA SER A 62 -13.67 -5.84 -6.88
C SER A 62 -13.55 -4.76 -7.94
N ASN A 63 -14.58 -4.61 -8.75
CA ASN A 63 -14.62 -3.53 -9.74
C ASN A 63 -14.56 -2.18 -9.07
N GLU A 64 -15.22 -2.04 -7.93
CA GLU A 64 -15.22 -0.80 -7.20
C GLU A 64 -13.80 -0.44 -6.74
N ALA A 65 -13.09 -1.42 -6.20
CA ALA A 65 -11.71 -1.18 -5.75
C ALA A 65 -10.82 -0.83 -6.92
N LYS A 66 -11.03 -1.48 -8.06
CA LYS A 66 -10.23 -1.21 -9.25
C LYS A 66 -10.43 0.24 -9.71
N LEU A 67 -11.68 0.70 -9.73
CA LEU A 67 -11.96 2.06 -10.16
C LEU A 67 -11.40 3.07 -9.16
N CYS A 68 -11.53 2.79 -7.87
CA CYS A 68 -10.97 3.66 -6.86
C CYS A 68 -9.45 3.75 -7.00
N TYR A 69 -8.81 2.62 -7.27
CA TYR A 69 -7.38 2.61 -7.43
C TYR A 69 -6.97 3.46 -8.63
N GLU A 70 -7.69 3.34 -9.74
CA GLU A 70 -7.33 4.08 -10.95
C GLU A 70 -7.41 5.57 -10.72
N LYS A 71 -8.45 6.03 -10.02
CA LYS A 71 -8.59 7.43 -9.71
C LYS A 71 -7.49 7.90 -8.79
N LEU A 72 -7.24 7.14 -7.74
CA LEU A 72 -6.21 7.52 -6.77
C LEU A 72 -4.83 7.51 -7.41
N ASN A 73 -4.54 6.51 -8.22
CA ASN A 73 -3.24 6.40 -8.84
C ASN A 73 -2.97 7.61 -9.74
N HIS A 74 -4.00 8.09 -10.43
CA HIS A 74 -3.86 9.26 -11.26
C HIS A 74 -3.49 10.48 -10.42
N LEU A 75 -4.19 10.66 -9.30
CA LEU A 75 -3.90 11.78 -8.41
C LEU A 75 -2.51 11.68 -7.80
N LEU A 76 -2.13 10.49 -7.36
CA LEU A 76 -0.82 10.32 -6.75
C LEU A 76 0.31 10.52 -7.74
N THR A 77 0.08 10.17 -9.00
CA THR A 77 1.08 10.38 -10.02
C THR A 77 1.34 11.88 -10.22
N GLU A 78 0.31 12.69 -10.13
CA GLU A 78 0.47 14.11 -10.33
C GLU A 78 1.04 14.82 -9.12
N SER A 79 0.70 14.36 -7.92
CA SER A 79 1.13 15.04 -6.71
C SER A 79 2.38 14.46 -6.07
N GLY A 80 2.83 13.30 -6.54
CA GLY A 80 3.94 12.62 -5.89
C GLY A 80 3.60 12.18 -4.48
N CYS A 81 2.33 11.95 -4.23
CA CYS A 81 1.83 11.52 -2.92
C CYS A 81 1.98 12.60 -1.85
N ALA A 82 2.17 13.85 -2.26
CA ALA A 82 2.45 14.93 -1.32
C ALA A 82 1.34 15.08 -0.28
N GLU A 83 0.09 14.97 -0.70
CA GLU A 83 -1.02 15.15 0.23
C GLU A 83 -1.03 14.07 1.30
N ILE A 84 -0.76 12.83 0.92
CA ILE A 84 -0.77 11.74 1.87
C ILE A 84 0.40 11.86 2.84
N TYR A 85 1.58 12.13 2.31
CA TYR A 85 2.75 12.28 3.18
C TYR A 85 2.58 13.47 4.11
N GLY A 86 2.00 14.57 3.62
CA GLY A 86 1.75 15.73 4.46
C GLY A 86 0.79 15.43 5.58
N PHE A 87 -0.26 14.66 5.30
CA PHE A 87 -1.22 14.27 6.31
C PHE A 87 -0.55 13.41 7.39
N ILE A 88 0.28 12.46 6.96
CA ILE A 88 0.98 11.60 7.91
C ILE A 88 1.94 12.40 8.76
N GLU A 89 2.63 13.36 8.17
CA GLU A 89 3.54 14.21 8.91
C GLU A 89 2.79 15.02 9.97
N LEU A 90 1.61 15.50 9.61
CA LEU A 90 0.78 16.23 10.57
C LEU A 90 0.38 15.32 11.72
N LEU A 91 -0.05 14.09 11.41
CA LEU A 91 -0.44 13.16 12.46
C LEU A 91 0.71 12.87 13.41
N ASN A 92 1.90 12.68 12.86
CA ASN A 92 3.07 12.44 13.68
C ASN A 92 3.37 13.63 14.57
N SER A 93 3.22 14.84 14.05
CA SER A 93 3.47 16.04 14.83
C SER A 93 2.48 16.19 15.97
N LEU A 94 1.28 15.64 15.79
CA LEU A 94 0.27 15.70 16.82
C LEU A 94 0.37 14.55 17.83
N GLY A 95 1.32 13.66 17.65
CA GLY A 95 1.49 12.55 18.55
C GLY A 95 0.71 11.30 18.15
N PHE A 96 0.25 11.25 16.91
CA PHE A 96 -0.49 10.10 16.41
C PHE A 96 0.34 9.31 15.42
N GLU A 97 -0.02 8.08 15.22
CA GLU A 97 0.57 7.30 14.14
C GLU A 97 -0.57 6.62 13.39
N ILE A 98 -0.30 6.24 12.15
CA ILE A 98 -1.31 5.63 11.34
C ILE A 98 -0.96 4.16 11.13
N SER A 99 -1.95 3.29 11.12
CA SER A 99 -1.72 1.89 10.82
C SER A 99 -2.90 1.35 10.03
N ILE A 100 -2.65 0.28 9.31
CA ILE A 100 -3.66 -0.33 8.47
C ILE A 100 -3.92 -1.73 8.98
N HIS A 101 -5.18 -2.09 9.08
CA HIS A 101 -5.61 -3.38 9.59
C HIS A 101 -6.60 -4.01 8.65
N VAL A 102 -6.60 -5.32 8.59
CA VAL A 102 -7.60 -6.03 7.81
C VAL A 102 -8.95 -5.84 8.47
N LYS A 103 -9.98 -5.54 7.66
CA LYS A 103 -11.32 -5.40 8.20
C LYS A 103 -11.81 -6.72 8.76
N GLU A 104 -12.48 -6.66 9.88
CA GLU A 104 -13.13 -7.81 10.43
C GLU A 104 -14.61 -7.74 10.08
N TYR A 105 -15.13 -8.81 9.53
CA TYR A 105 -16.54 -8.84 9.22
C TYR A 105 -17.28 -9.43 10.39
N ILE A 106 -17.89 -8.56 11.20
CA ILE A 106 -18.62 -9.00 12.33
C ILE A 106 -20.00 -9.21 11.91
N THR A 107 -20.35 -10.41 11.78
CA THR A 107 -21.68 -10.63 11.41
C THR A 107 -22.52 -10.77 12.60
N GLU A 108 -22.55 -10.60 13.19
CA GLU A 108 -23.29 -10.61 14.13
C GLU A 108 -23.92 -9.91 14.69
N ILE A 109 -23.91 -9.84 14.80
CA ILE A 109 -24.32 -9.32 15.19
C ILE A 109 -24.90 -8.92 15.74
N ASP A 110 -24.88 -8.93 16.05
CA ASP A 110 -25.23 -8.49 16.52
C ASP A 110 -25.76 -8.04 17.04
N GLU A 111 -25.84 -8.03 17.20
CA GLU A 111 -26.27 -7.52 17.61
C GLU A 111 -26.85 -7.53 17.93
#